data_8e8ad39f508082fcc6e09468b90ae068
#
_entry.id   8e8ad39f508082fcc6e09468b90ae068
#
_cell.length_a   1.000
_cell.length_b   1.000
_cell.length_c   1.000
_cell.angle_alpha   90.00
_cell.angle_beta   90.00
_cell.angle_gamma   90.00
#
_symmetry.space_group_name_H-M   'P 1'
#
loop_
_entity.id
_entity.type
_entity.pdbx_description
1 polymer ?
#
loop_
_entity_poly.entity_id
_entity_poly.type
_entity_poly.pdbx_seq_one_letter_code
_entity_poly.pdbx_strand_id
1 'polypeptide(L)'
;MSFVPDTQNKEFQDALNLIQYTRQSVFLTGKAGTGKSTFLKYICANTKKKHVVLAPTGIAAINAGGSTLHSFFKLPFYPLLPDDPNFSLQRGRIHEFFKYTKPHRKLLEELELVIIDEISMVRADIIDAVDRILRVYSRNLREPFGGKQILLVGDVFQLEPVVKGDEREILNRFYPTPYFFSARVFGQIDLVSIELQKVYRQTDSKFIHVLDHIRNNTVGSAELQLLNTRYGTQIEQSEADMYITLATRRDNVDYINDKKLAELPGDPVTFYGEIMGDFPESSLPTAAG
;
A
#
# COMPACT_ATOMS: atom_id res chain seq x y z
N MET A 1 -7.50 11.81 -18.52
CA MET A 1 -8.47 12.73 -17.90
C MET A 1 -7.86 13.26 -16.60
N SER A 2 -7.69 14.57 -16.46
CA SER A 2 -7.28 15.18 -15.20
C SER A 2 -8.44 15.10 -14.22
N PHE A 3 -8.35 14.25 -13.23
CA PHE A 3 -9.34 14.15 -12.16
C PHE A 3 -9.33 15.46 -11.36
N VAL A 4 -10.38 16.24 -11.46
CA VAL A 4 -10.57 17.43 -10.61
C VAL A 4 -11.11 16.92 -9.26
N PRO A 5 -10.42 17.20 -8.13
CA PRO A 5 -10.90 16.77 -6.82
C PRO A 5 -12.19 17.51 -6.45
N ASP A 6 -13.14 16.76 -5.88
CA ASP A 6 -14.37 17.36 -5.31
C ASP A 6 -14.03 17.99 -3.95
N THR A 7 -13.50 19.20 -4.01
CA THR A 7 -13.09 19.94 -2.80
C THR A 7 -14.27 20.43 -1.96
N GLN A 8 -15.52 20.25 -2.41
CA GLN A 8 -16.72 20.57 -1.60
C GLN A 8 -17.20 19.36 -0.78
N ASN A 9 -16.66 18.17 -1.04
CA ASN A 9 -16.96 17.00 -0.23
C ASN A 9 -16.45 17.20 1.20
N LYS A 10 -17.35 17.03 2.19
CA LYS A 10 -17.06 17.31 3.59
C LYS A 10 -15.92 16.46 4.14
N GLU A 11 -15.97 15.15 3.90
CA GLU A 11 -14.96 14.21 4.39
C GLU A 11 -13.59 14.52 3.78
N PHE A 12 -13.57 14.94 2.51
CA PHE A 12 -12.36 15.40 1.84
C PHE A 12 -11.77 16.65 2.52
N GLN A 13 -12.61 17.65 2.82
CA GLN A 13 -12.19 18.87 3.50
C GLN A 13 -11.72 18.60 4.93
N ASP A 14 -12.43 17.75 5.68
CA ASP A 14 -12.07 17.41 7.05
C ASP A 14 -10.68 16.74 7.10
N ALA A 15 -10.43 15.77 6.21
CA ALA A 15 -9.12 15.14 6.08
C ALA A 15 -8.04 16.15 5.68
N LEU A 16 -8.32 17.03 4.71
CA LEU A 16 -7.41 18.06 4.25
C LEU A 16 -7.02 19.02 5.39
N ASN A 17 -8.01 19.49 6.15
CA ASN A 17 -7.80 20.41 7.27
C ASN A 17 -6.95 19.79 8.36
N LEU A 18 -7.22 18.52 8.73
CA LEU A 18 -6.41 17.80 9.72
C LEU A 18 -4.96 17.68 9.26
N ILE A 19 -4.73 17.33 8.00
CA ILE A 19 -3.36 17.16 7.48
C ILE A 19 -2.64 18.50 7.35
N GLN A 20 -3.30 19.56 6.87
CA GLN A 20 -2.62 20.83 6.61
C GLN A 20 -2.39 21.66 7.88
N TYR A 21 -3.36 21.71 8.77
CA TYR A 21 -3.38 22.68 9.88
C TYR A 21 -3.12 22.05 11.25
N THR A 22 -3.01 20.73 11.34
CA THR A 22 -2.75 20.05 12.61
C THR A 22 -1.58 19.06 12.49
N ARG A 23 -1.24 18.40 13.59
CA ARG A 23 -0.33 17.23 13.64
C ARG A 23 -1.08 15.92 13.85
N GLN A 24 -2.42 15.96 13.78
CA GLN A 24 -3.27 14.80 13.99
C GLN A 24 -3.03 13.75 12.92
N SER A 25 -2.68 12.53 13.31
CA SER A 25 -2.56 11.40 12.37
C SER A 25 -3.94 10.96 11.88
N VAL A 26 -4.03 10.61 10.60
CA VAL A 26 -5.29 10.32 9.92
C VAL A 26 -5.22 8.97 9.22
N PHE A 27 -6.26 8.17 9.37
CA PHE A 27 -6.56 7.04 8.51
C PHE A 27 -7.69 7.42 7.56
N LEU A 28 -7.34 7.62 6.29
CA LEU A 28 -8.28 7.90 5.22
C LEU A 28 -8.69 6.60 4.54
N THR A 29 -9.92 6.19 4.74
CA THR A 29 -10.48 4.97 4.16
C THR A 29 -11.65 5.27 3.22
N GLY A 30 -12.24 4.23 2.65
CA GLY A 30 -13.40 4.32 1.76
C GLY A 30 -13.35 3.26 0.69
N LYS A 31 -14.50 2.99 0.07
CA LYS A 31 -14.68 2.00 -0.99
C LYS A 31 -13.80 2.27 -2.21
N ALA A 32 -13.71 1.28 -3.10
CA ALA A 32 -13.07 1.50 -4.40
C ALA A 32 -13.76 2.66 -5.16
N GLY A 33 -12.98 3.57 -5.71
CA GLY A 33 -13.50 4.69 -6.51
C GLY A 33 -14.03 5.89 -5.72
N THR A 34 -13.82 5.97 -4.40
CA THR A 34 -14.23 7.12 -3.57
C THR A 34 -13.25 8.29 -3.58
N GLY A 35 -12.17 8.22 -4.35
CA GLY A 35 -11.26 9.34 -4.53
C GLY A 35 -10.03 9.35 -3.60
N LYS A 36 -9.71 8.26 -2.89
CA LYS A 36 -8.51 8.17 -2.03
C LYS A 36 -7.22 8.58 -2.75
N SER A 37 -6.96 8.02 -3.92
CA SER A 37 -5.76 8.35 -4.73
C SER A 37 -5.79 9.79 -5.25
N THR A 38 -6.99 10.34 -5.50
CA THR A 38 -7.16 11.75 -5.87
C THR A 38 -6.83 12.66 -4.70
N PHE A 39 -7.29 12.31 -3.49
CA PHE A 39 -6.93 13.02 -2.26
C PHE A 39 -5.42 13.01 -2.04
N LEU A 40 -4.79 11.84 -2.18
CA LEU A 40 -3.35 11.70 -2.01
C LEU A 40 -2.58 12.60 -2.98
N LYS A 41 -2.92 12.61 -4.26
CA LYS A 41 -2.30 13.50 -5.25
C LYS A 41 -2.54 14.96 -4.93
N TYR A 42 -3.74 15.31 -4.47
CA TYR A 42 -4.09 16.68 -4.10
C TYR A 42 -3.27 17.16 -2.89
N ILE A 43 -3.18 16.36 -1.83
CA ILE A 43 -2.44 16.75 -0.63
C ILE A 43 -0.94 16.88 -0.94
N CYS A 44 -0.36 15.98 -1.72
CA CYS A 44 1.05 16.06 -2.13
C CYS A 44 1.35 17.34 -2.91
N ALA A 45 0.43 17.78 -3.78
CA ALA A 45 0.60 18.99 -4.57
C ALA A 45 0.39 20.29 -3.78
N ASN A 46 -0.37 20.26 -2.67
CA ASN A 46 -0.82 21.47 -1.97
C ASN A 46 -0.28 21.61 -0.54
N THR A 47 0.29 20.55 0.05
CA THR A 47 0.88 20.65 1.39
C THR A 47 2.23 21.35 1.36
N LYS A 48 2.49 22.18 2.37
CA LYS A 48 3.81 22.80 2.61
C LYS A 48 4.72 21.91 3.47
N LYS A 49 4.17 20.84 4.06
CA LYS A 49 4.92 19.91 4.91
C LYS A 49 5.93 19.11 4.09
N LYS A 50 7.13 18.95 4.63
CA LYS A 50 8.12 18.00 4.09
C LYS A 50 7.58 16.60 4.23
N HIS A 51 7.22 15.99 3.12
CA HIS A 51 6.52 14.71 3.15
C HIS A 51 7.21 13.66 2.29
N VAL A 52 6.87 12.41 2.55
CA VAL A 52 7.21 11.25 1.72
C VAL A 52 5.94 10.43 1.47
N VAL A 53 5.84 9.87 0.26
CA VAL A 53 4.77 8.93 -0.11
C VAL A 53 5.36 7.54 -0.21
N LEU A 54 4.77 6.60 0.50
CA LEU A 54 5.23 5.22 0.60
C LEU A 54 4.09 4.25 0.29
N ALA A 55 4.43 3.07 -0.21
CA ALA A 55 3.46 2.02 -0.46
C ALA A 55 4.06 0.62 -0.19
N PRO A 56 3.26 -0.44 0.01
CA PRO A 56 3.77 -1.79 0.24
C PRO A 56 4.38 -2.44 -0.99
N THR A 57 3.92 -2.11 -2.19
CA THR A 57 4.36 -2.72 -3.46
C THR A 57 4.94 -1.70 -4.42
N GLY A 58 5.79 -2.17 -5.35
CA GLY A 58 6.39 -1.31 -6.38
C GLY A 58 5.35 -0.63 -7.27
N ILE A 59 4.32 -1.36 -7.70
CA ILE A 59 3.25 -0.81 -8.54
C ILE A 59 2.46 0.28 -7.80
N ALA A 60 2.09 0.02 -6.54
CA ALA A 60 1.40 1.02 -5.73
C ALA A 60 2.28 2.27 -5.50
N ALA A 61 3.58 2.08 -5.26
CA ALA A 61 4.53 3.18 -5.10
C ALA A 61 4.64 4.05 -6.35
N ILE A 62 4.74 3.44 -7.53
CA ILE A 62 4.75 4.16 -8.82
C ILE A 62 3.46 4.96 -9.01
N ASN A 63 2.31 4.35 -8.77
CA ASN A 63 1.00 4.98 -8.92
C ASN A 63 0.79 6.16 -7.96
N ALA A 64 1.35 6.04 -6.76
CA ALA A 64 1.31 7.08 -5.74
C ALA A 64 2.37 8.17 -5.93
N GLY A 65 3.32 7.98 -6.86
CA GLY A 65 4.44 8.90 -7.07
C GLY A 65 5.48 8.88 -5.95
N GLY A 66 5.66 7.74 -5.29
CA GLY A 66 6.53 7.57 -4.15
C GLY A 66 7.50 6.38 -4.27
N SER A 67 7.87 5.78 -3.15
CA SER A 67 8.70 4.59 -3.09
C SER A 67 8.12 3.51 -2.18
N THR A 68 8.70 2.30 -2.22
CA THR A 68 8.20 1.25 -1.31
C THR A 68 8.71 1.48 0.12
N LEU A 69 7.90 1.07 1.12
CA LEU A 69 8.29 1.08 2.53
C LEU A 69 9.64 0.38 2.75
N HIS A 70 9.81 -0.81 2.16
CA HIS A 70 11.04 -1.59 2.27
C HIS A 70 12.25 -0.87 1.70
N SER A 71 12.12 -0.26 0.52
CA SER A 71 13.22 0.49 -0.10
C SER A 71 13.57 1.75 0.71
N PHE A 72 12.57 2.53 1.10
CA PHE A 72 12.76 3.80 1.79
C PHE A 72 13.39 3.61 3.18
N PHE A 73 12.83 2.70 3.99
CA PHE A 73 13.34 2.40 5.33
C PHE A 73 14.42 1.30 5.35
N LYS A 74 14.80 0.75 4.19
CA LYS A 74 15.74 -0.38 4.06
C LYS A 74 15.35 -1.56 4.95
N LEU A 75 14.06 -1.88 4.97
CA LEU A 75 13.51 -2.96 5.78
C LEU A 75 13.89 -4.31 5.16
N PRO A 76 14.25 -5.31 5.99
CA PRO A 76 14.39 -6.68 5.52
C PRO A 76 13.03 -7.29 5.19
N PHE A 77 13.04 -8.41 4.46
CA PHE A 77 11.80 -9.10 4.05
C PHE A 77 11.31 -10.14 5.07
N TYR A 78 12.01 -10.32 6.18
CA TYR A 78 11.58 -11.19 7.27
C TYR A 78 10.83 -10.39 8.36
N PRO A 79 10.05 -11.06 9.24
CA PRO A 79 9.31 -10.39 10.31
C PRO A 79 10.21 -9.61 11.27
N LEU A 80 9.78 -8.39 11.61
CA LEU A 80 10.48 -7.48 12.51
C LEU A 80 9.82 -7.55 13.89
N LEU A 81 10.43 -8.35 14.78
CA LEU A 81 9.79 -8.67 16.06
C LEU A 81 10.02 -7.58 17.11
N PRO A 82 9.02 -7.31 17.97
CA PRO A 82 9.13 -6.29 19.02
C PRO A 82 10.19 -6.55 20.06
N ASP A 83 10.54 -7.81 20.29
CA ASP A 83 11.56 -8.26 21.25
C ASP A 83 12.96 -8.44 20.65
N ASP A 84 13.12 -8.23 19.33
CA ASP A 84 14.44 -8.28 18.70
C ASP A 84 15.36 -7.20 19.28
N PRO A 85 16.51 -7.58 19.87
CA PRO A 85 17.46 -6.64 20.44
C PRO A 85 17.96 -5.58 19.45
N ASN A 86 17.98 -5.88 18.14
CA ASN A 86 18.40 -4.95 17.10
C ASN A 86 17.42 -3.79 16.92
N PHE A 87 16.16 -3.99 17.28
CA PHE A 87 15.10 -2.99 17.27
C PHE A 87 14.88 -2.27 18.60
N SER A 88 15.71 -2.54 19.62
CA SER A 88 15.56 -1.91 20.92
C SER A 88 15.90 -0.42 20.88
N LEU A 89 14.93 0.42 21.28
CA LEU A 89 15.13 1.86 21.45
C LEU A 89 16.19 2.20 22.50
N GLN A 90 16.34 1.34 23.53
CA GLN A 90 17.20 1.60 24.68
C GLN A 90 18.69 1.30 24.44
N ARG A 91 19.02 0.47 23.46
CA ARG A 91 20.38 -0.05 23.27
C ARG A 91 21.14 0.55 22.08
N GLY A 92 20.56 1.53 21.37
CA GLY A 92 21.22 2.20 20.25
C GLY A 92 21.48 1.33 19.01
N ARG A 93 21.09 0.06 19.01
CA ARG A 93 21.39 -0.91 17.95
C ARG A 93 20.68 -0.65 16.64
N ILE A 94 19.60 0.13 16.64
CA ILE A 94 18.89 0.53 15.40
C ILE A 94 19.84 1.23 14.42
N HIS A 95 20.77 2.05 14.92
CA HIS A 95 21.77 2.71 14.06
C HIS A 95 22.78 1.73 13.45
N GLU A 96 23.08 0.64 14.12
CA GLU A 96 23.97 -0.40 13.62
C GLU A 96 23.28 -1.30 12.59
N PHE A 97 22.00 -1.55 12.80
CA PHE A 97 21.19 -2.38 11.93
C PHE A 97 20.78 -1.63 10.64
N PHE A 98 20.20 -0.41 10.78
CA PHE A 98 19.83 0.43 9.65
C PHE A 98 20.93 1.45 9.37
N LYS A 99 21.87 1.10 8.52
CA LYS A 99 22.99 1.97 8.11
C LYS A 99 22.54 2.96 7.04
N TYR A 100 21.91 4.06 7.45
CA TYR A 100 21.57 5.14 6.51
C TYR A 100 22.75 6.05 6.23
N THR A 101 22.83 6.53 4.99
CA THR A 101 23.77 7.59 4.58
C THR A 101 23.41 8.92 5.29
N LYS A 102 24.38 9.84 5.37
CA LYS A 102 24.14 11.16 5.98
C LYS A 102 22.94 11.91 5.35
N PRO A 103 22.79 11.97 4.00
CA PRO A 103 21.62 12.60 3.37
C PRO A 103 20.30 11.93 3.78
N HIS A 104 20.26 10.60 3.82
CA HIS A 104 19.04 9.88 4.19
C HIS A 104 18.65 10.11 5.66
N ARG A 105 19.62 10.16 6.58
CA ARG A 105 19.37 10.52 8.00
C ARG A 105 18.76 11.92 8.11
N LYS A 106 19.34 12.89 7.39
CA LYS A 106 18.82 14.26 7.35
C LYS A 106 17.40 14.30 6.81
N LEU A 107 17.11 13.53 5.76
CA LEU A 107 15.75 13.41 5.22
C LEU A 107 14.79 12.88 6.29
N LEU A 108 15.12 11.77 6.97
CA LEU A 108 14.30 11.22 8.05
C LEU A 108 14.08 12.21 9.20
N GLU A 109 15.10 13.00 9.57
CA GLU A 109 15.03 14.02 10.62
C GLU A 109 14.08 15.15 10.22
N GLU A 110 14.14 15.61 8.97
CA GLU A 110 13.38 16.78 8.47
C GLU A 110 11.94 16.46 8.04
N LEU A 111 11.57 15.19 7.88
CA LEU A 111 10.20 14.81 7.55
C LEU A 111 9.20 15.35 8.59
N GLU A 112 8.07 15.86 8.11
CA GLU A 112 6.95 16.32 8.91
C GLU A 112 5.71 15.43 8.74
N LEU A 113 5.54 14.82 7.53
CA LEU A 113 4.40 14.00 7.17
C LEU A 113 4.88 12.73 6.46
N VAL A 114 4.45 11.58 6.94
CA VAL A 114 4.65 10.28 6.28
C VAL A 114 3.30 9.79 5.77
N ILE A 115 3.20 9.60 4.47
CA ILE A 115 1.99 9.10 3.80
C ILE A 115 2.23 7.65 3.40
N ILE A 116 1.32 6.76 3.79
CA ILE A 116 1.38 5.35 3.42
C ILE A 116 0.10 4.99 2.67
N ASP A 117 0.23 4.76 1.35
CA ASP A 117 -0.86 4.30 0.51
C ASP A 117 -0.98 2.77 0.55
N GLU A 118 -2.15 2.24 0.20
CA GLU A 118 -2.48 0.80 0.25
C GLU A 118 -2.14 0.16 1.62
N ILE A 119 -2.49 0.87 2.70
CA ILE A 119 -2.14 0.47 4.07
C ILE A 119 -2.69 -0.90 4.48
N SER A 120 -3.78 -1.36 3.86
CA SER A 120 -4.37 -2.68 4.11
C SER A 120 -3.39 -3.84 3.90
N MET A 121 -2.43 -3.67 2.98
CA MET A 121 -1.40 -4.67 2.67
C MET A 121 -0.17 -4.58 3.57
N VAL A 122 -0.11 -3.63 4.50
CA VAL A 122 1.05 -3.43 5.38
C VAL A 122 0.87 -4.20 6.68
N ARG A 123 1.88 -5.01 7.06
CA ARG A 123 1.88 -5.77 8.31
C ARG A 123 2.10 -4.86 9.54
N ALA A 124 1.56 -5.29 10.67
CA ALA A 124 1.69 -4.59 11.95
C ALA A 124 3.15 -4.40 12.39
N ASP A 125 4.00 -5.42 12.21
CA ASP A 125 5.42 -5.37 12.55
C ASP A 125 6.18 -4.32 11.73
N ILE A 126 5.80 -4.12 10.47
CA ILE A 126 6.37 -3.08 9.60
C ILE A 126 6.05 -1.68 10.14
N ILE A 127 4.82 -1.45 10.59
CA ILE A 127 4.43 -0.16 11.18
C ILE A 127 5.19 0.12 12.47
N ASP A 128 5.33 -0.87 13.37
CA ASP A 128 6.12 -0.71 14.58
C ASP A 128 7.61 -0.50 14.29
N ALA A 129 8.15 -1.12 13.24
CA ALA A 129 9.51 -0.87 12.79
C ALA A 129 9.68 0.57 12.28
N VAL A 130 8.74 1.07 11.47
CA VAL A 130 8.71 2.45 10.97
C VAL A 130 8.66 3.44 12.16
N ASP A 131 7.79 3.19 13.15
CA ASP A 131 7.75 3.99 14.38
C ASP A 131 9.11 4.08 15.05
N ARG A 132 9.75 2.95 15.31
CA ARG A 132 11.04 2.90 15.98
C ARG A 132 12.14 3.61 15.21
N ILE A 133 12.21 3.41 13.89
CA ILE A 133 13.16 4.10 13.02
C ILE A 133 12.96 5.61 13.09
N LEU A 134 11.71 6.07 12.95
CA LEU A 134 11.41 7.50 13.00
C LEU A 134 11.72 8.11 14.36
N ARG A 135 11.41 7.45 15.49
CA ARG A 135 11.78 7.95 16.81
C ARG A 135 13.29 8.15 16.96
N VAL A 136 14.08 7.17 16.52
CA VAL A 136 15.55 7.22 16.65
C VAL A 136 16.14 8.30 15.76
N TYR A 137 15.76 8.34 14.49
CA TYR A 137 16.35 9.28 13.52
C TYR A 137 15.80 10.71 13.61
N SER A 138 14.62 10.90 14.25
CA SER A 138 14.12 12.24 14.62
C SER A 138 14.65 12.71 15.97
N ARG A 139 15.43 11.88 16.68
CA ARG A 139 15.91 12.15 18.05
C ARG A 139 14.78 12.43 19.05
N ASN A 140 13.61 11.90 18.78
CA ASN A 140 12.42 12.04 19.62
C ASN A 140 11.88 10.65 19.97
N LEU A 141 12.46 10.06 21.01
CA LEU A 141 12.11 8.72 21.45
C LEU A 141 10.77 8.65 22.20
N ARG A 142 10.26 9.79 22.66
CA ARG A 142 9.05 9.85 23.51
C ARG A 142 7.78 9.82 22.69
N GLU A 143 7.78 10.55 21.58
CA GLU A 143 6.57 10.67 20.75
C GLU A 143 6.51 9.56 19.68
N PRO A 144 5.35 8.95 19.47
CA PRO A 144 5.12 8.01 18.37
C PRO A 144 5.56 8.60 17.02
N PHE A 145 6.17 7.76 16.19
CA PHE A 145 6.75 8.14 14.90
C PHE A 145 7.74 9.31 14.97
N GLY A 146 8.34 9.54 16.15
CA GLY A 146 9.25 10.66 16.36
C GLY A 146 8.58 12.03 16.28
N GLY A 147 7.27 12.11 16.56
CA GLY A 147 6.44 13.32 16.48
C GLY A 147 6.02 13.71 15.07
N LYS A 148 6.23 12.83 14.09
CA LYS A 148 5.77 13.07 12.70
C LYS A 148 4.31 12.73 12.55
N GLN A 149 3.61 13.50 11.72
CA GLN A 149 2.23 13.21 11.34
C GLN A 149 2.20 12.03 10.37
N ILE A 150 1.22 11.12 10.55
CA ILE A 150 1.04 9.95 9.69
C ILE A 150 -0.31 10.06 8.97
N LEU A 151 -0.28 9.90 7.66
CA LEU A 151 -1.47 9.71 6.83
C LEU A 151 -1.47 8.30 6.27
N LEU A 152 -2.39 7.48 6.74
CA LEU A 152 -2.63 6.13 6.23
C LEU A 152 -3.79 6.18 5.24
N VAL A 153 -3.60 5.62 4.05
CA VAL A 153 -4.61 5.60 2.99
C VAL A 153 -4.86 4.15 2.56
N GLY A 154 -6.12 3.72 2.52
CA GLY A 154 -6.45 2.37 2.07
C GLY A 154 -7.85 1.91 2.43
N ASP A 155 -8.14 0.66 2.12
CA ASP A 155 -9.42 0.01 2.42
C ASP A 155 -9.16 -1.38 3.01
N VAL A 156 -9.47 -1.56 4.29
CA VAL A 156 -9.23 -2.83 5.02
C VAL A 156 -10.04 -4.01 4.52
N PHE A 157 -11.03 -3.77 3.68
CA PHE A 157 -11.82 -4.83 3.02
C PHE A 157 -11.22 -5.27 1.66
N GLN A 158 -10.11 -4.65 1.25
CA GLN A 158 -9.34 -5.08 0.08
C GLN A 158 -8.25 -6.08 0.47
N LEU A 159 -7.15 -6.15 -0.29
CA LEU A 159 -6.11 -7.14 -0.06
C LEU A 159 -5.50 -7.04 1.33
N GLU A 160 -5.42 -8.18 2.01
CA GLU A 160 -4.76 -8.32 3.31
C GLU A 160 -3.22 -8.34 3.18
N PRO A 161 -2.49 -8.14 4.29
CA PRO A 161 -1.05 -8.30 4.30
C PRO A 161 -0.65 -9.74 3.93
N VAL A 162 0.33 -9.88 3.05
CA VAL A 162 0.87 -11.19 2.70
C VAL A 162 1.76 -11.68 3.83
N VAL A 163 1.38 -12.81 4.42
CA VAL A 163 2.11 -13.48 5.50
C VAL A 163 2.31 -14.95 5.14
N LYS A 164 3.55 -15.39 5.07
CA LYS A 164 3.87 -16.81 4.81
C LYS A 164 3.48 -17.67 6.01
N GLY A 165 3.27 -18.97 5.79
CA GLY A 165 2.74 -19.86 6.82
C GLY A 165 3.52 -19.88 8.14
N ASP A 166 4.83 -20.00 8.07
CA ASP A 166 5.75 -19.99 9.21
C ASP A 166 5.87 -18.61 9.87
N GLU A 167 5.84 -17.53 9.09
CA GLU A 167 5.83 -16.15 9.60
C GLU A 167 4.56 -15.84 10.40
N ARG A 168 3.42 -16.44 10.04
CA ARG A 168 2.13 -16.22 10.72
C ARG A 168 2.19 -16.69 12.17
N GLU A 169 2.77 -17.86 12.43
CA GLU A 169 2.92 -18.37 13.79
C GLU A 169 3.81 -17.46 14.66
N ILE A 170 4.87 -16.93 14.08
CA ILE A 170 5.79 -16.02 14.74
C ILE A 170 5.10 -14.71 15.08
N LEU A 171 4.42 -14.10 14.12
CA LEU A 171 3.74 -12.81 14.28
C LEU A 171 2.57 -12.89 15.28
N ASN A 172 1.82 -13.99 15.27
CA ASN A 172 0.68 -14.18 16.19
C ASN A 172 1.08 -14.19 17.68
N ARG A 173 2.36 -14.38 18.01
CA ARG A 173 2.87 -14.24 19.39
C ARG A 173 2.89 -12.79 19.87
N PHE A 174 2.92 -11.83 18.94
CA PHE A 174 3.12 -10.42 19.23
C PHE A 174 1.95 -9.54 18.84
N TYR A 175 1.18 -9.95 17.83
CA TYR A 175 0.09 -9.18 17.23
C TYR A 175 -1.19 -10.00 17.11
N PRO A 176 -2.36 -9.45 17.52
CA PRO A 176 -3.65 -10.15 17.39
C PRO A 176 -4.00 -10.50 15.94
N THR A 177 -3.61 -9.65 14.99
CA THR A 177 -3.79 -9.85 13.56
C THR A 177 -2.57 -9.31 12.80
N PRO A 178 -2.32 -9.75 11.55
CA PRO A 178 -1.23 -9.20 10.75
C PRO A 178 -1.49 -7.78 10.24
N TYR A 179 -2.72 -7.27 10.30
CA TYR A 179 -3.07 -5.95 9.79
C TYR A 179 -2.38 -4.81 10.54
N PHE A 180 -2.12 -3.72 9.83
CA PHE A 180 -1.45 -2.53 10.35
C PHE A 180 -2.03 -2.01 11.67
N PHE A 181 -3.36 -2.05 11.84
CA PHE A 181 -4.03 -1.55 13.05
C PHE A 181 -3.75 -2.39 14.31
N SER A 182 -3.14 -3.57 14.17
CA SER A 182 -2.64 -4.35 15.30
C SER A 182 -1.24 -3.90 15.78
N ALA A 183 -0.61 -2.94 15.10
CA ALA A 183 0.67 -2.39 15.52
C ALA A 183 0.55 -1.71 16.89
N ARG A 184 1.53 -1.96 17.74
CA ARG A 184 1.54 -1.51 19.16
C ARG A 184 1.59 0.00 19.28
N VAL A 185 2.17 0.68 18.32
CA VAL A 185 2.26 2.15 18.29
C VAL A 185 0.88 2.80 18.29
N PHE A 186 -0.15 2.17 17.72
CA PHE A 186 -1.51 2.74 17.70
C PHE A 186 -2.19 2.78 19.08
N GLY A 187 -1.69 2.05 20.07
CA GLY A 187 -2.08 2.22 21.46
C GLY A 187 -1.54 3.50 22.13
N GLN A 188 -0.69 4.26 21.42
CA GLN A 188 -0.03 5.46 21.92
C GLN A 188 -0.41 6.73 21.17
N ILE A 189 -1.23 6.66 20.13
CA ILE A 189 -1.68 7.80 19.33
C ILE A 189 -3.19 7.79 19.14
N ASP A 190 -3.76 8.98 19.03
CA ASP A 190 -5.12 9.15 18.56
C ASP A 190 -5.11 9.18 17.02
N LEU A 191 -5.55 8.11 16.39
CA LEU A 191 -5.68 8.01 14.94
C LEU A 191 -7.11 8.37 14.54
N VAL A 192 -7.30 9.52 13.87
CA VAL A 192 -8.62 9.91 13.35
C VAL A 192 -8.92 9.15 12.08
N SER A 193 -10.02 8.43 12.05
CA SER A 193 -10.51 7.72 10.87
C SER A 193 -11.53 8.57 10.12
N ILE A 194 -11.29 8.77 8.80
CA ILE A 194 -12.22 9.45 7.90
C ILE A 194 -12.53 8.51 6.74
N GLU A 195 -13.79 8.20 6.54
CA GLU A 195 -14.24 7.35 5.44
C GLU A 195 -14.88 8.19 4.33
N LEU A 196 -14.27 8.19 3.13
CA LEU A 196 -14.84 8.79 1.93
C LEU A 196 -16.02 7.95 1.44
N GLN A 197 -17.22 8.53 1.42
CA GLN A 197 -18.46 7.82 1.10
C GLN A 197 -18.82 7.88 -0.39
N LYS A 198 -18.60 9.02 -1.05
CA LYS A 198 -19.04 9.27 -2.43
C LYS A 198 -18.19 8.51 -3.44
N VAL A 199 -18.81 7.67 -4.24
CA VAL A 199 -18.17 6.93 -5.33
C VAL A 199 -18.16 7.77 -6.60
N TYR A 200 -16.98 7.87 -7.25
CA TYR A 200 -16.77 8.67 -8.49
C TYR A 200 -16.41 7.81 -9.71
N ARG A 201 -15.90 6.60 -9.49
CA ARG A 201 -15.38 5.73 -10.57
C ARG A 201 -16.47 5.08 -11.39
N GLN A 202 -17.50 4.57 -10.73
CA GLN A 202 -18.63 3.89 -11.35
C GLN A 202 -19.88 4.78 -11.26
N THR A 203 -20.69 4.77 -12.33
CA THR A 203 -21.96 5.48 -12.39
C THR A 203 -23.17 4.53 -12.38
N ASP A 204 -22.98 3.25 -12.67
CA ASP A 204 -24.02 2.23 -12.59
C ASP A 204 -24.32 1.89 -11.12
N SER A 205 -25.47 2.34 -10.65
CA SER A 205 -25.92 2.14 -9.27
C SER A 205 -26.12 0.67 -8.91
N LYS A 206 -26.55 -0.17 -9.87
CA LYS A 206 -26.72 -1.62 -9.63
C LYS A 206 -25.39 -2.30 -9.44
N PHE A 207 -24.40 -1.94 -10.25
CA PHE A 207 -23.05 -2.47 -10.11
C PHE A 207 -22.38 -2.01 -8.82
N ILE A 208 -22.53 -0.74 -8.43
CA ILE A 208 -22.03 -0.21 -7.15
C ILE A 208 -22.65 -1.01 -5.99
N HIS A 209 -23.96 -1.27 -6.04
CA HIS A 209 -24.66 -2.05 -5.02
C HIS A 209 -24.09 -3.47 -4.89
N VAL A 210 -23.86 -4.16 -6.01
CA VAL A 210 -23.24 -5.52 -6.00
C VAL A 210 -21.85 -5.47 -5.39
N LEU A 211 -21.01 -4.50 -5.75
CA LEU A 211 -19.66 -4.35 -5.17
C LEU A 211 -19.71 -4.09 -3.66
N ASP A 212 -20.69 -3.33 -3.19
CA ASP A 212 -20.89 -3.08 -1.77
C ASP A 212 -21.27 -4.34 -1.01
N HIS A 213 -22.16 -5.15 -1.57
CA HIS A 213 -22.55 -6.42 -0.99
C HIS A 213 -21.39 -7.43 -0.94
N ILE A 214 -20.55 -7.47 -2.00
CA ILE A 214 -19.33 -8.28 -2.00
C ILE A 214 -18.38 -7.81 -0.91
N ARG A 215 -18.11 -6.51 -0.82
CA ARG A 215 -17.22 -5.91 0.18
C ARG A 215 -17.63 -6.24 1.61
N ASN A 216 -18.95 -6.19 1.88
CA ASN A 216 -19.50 -6.40 3.21
C ASN A 216 -19.83 -7.88 3.51
N ASN A 217 -19.54 -8.80 2.57
CA ASN A 217 -19.89 -10.22 2.65
C ASN A 217 -21.40 -10.45 2.88
N THR A 218 -22.25 -9.67 2.21
CA THR A 218 -23.71 -9.72 2.29
C THR A 218 -24.36 -10.05 0.95
N VAL A 219 -23.60 -10.68 0.05
CA VAL A 219 -24.05 -11.08 -1.30
C VAL A 219 -25.19 -12.11 -1.18
N GLY A 220 -26.33 -11.80 -1.80
CA GLY A 220 -27.47 -12.70 -1.92
C GLY A 220 -27.58 -13.35 -3.29
N SER A 221 -28.66 -14.09 -3.49
CA SER A 221 -28.94 -14.78 -4.75
C SER A 221 -29.16 -13.82 -5.92
N ALA A 222 -29.72 -12.65 -5.68
CA ALA A 222 -29.99 -11.65 -6.72
C ALA A 222 -28.70 -11.06 -7.28
N GLU A 223 -27.74 -10.70 -6.40
CA GLU A 223 -26.43 -10.20 -6.80
C GLU A 223 -25.62 -11.25 -7.56
N LEU A 224 -25.67 -12.52 -7.09
CA LEU A 224 -25.02 -13.63 -7.79
C LEU A 224 -25.62 -13.88 -9.16
N GLN A 225 -26.95 -13.82 -9.30
CA GLN A 225 -27.59 -13.92 -10.62
C GLN A 225 -27.14 -12.80 -11.55
N LEU A 226 -27.08 -11.56 -11.07
CA LEU A 226 -26.60 -10.43 -11.87
C LEU A 226 -25.15 -10.62 -12.31
N LEU A 227 -24.25 -11.06 -11.42
CA LEU A 227 -22.86 -11.36 -11.78
C LEU A 227 -22.78 -12.48 -12.82
N ASN A 228 -23.57 -13.55 -12.65
CA ASN A 228 -23.58 -14.69 -13.55
C ASN A 228 -24.09 -14.35 -14.95
N THR A 229 -24.80 -13.24 -15.17
CA THR A 229 -25.12 -12.77 -16.53
C THR A 229 -23.88 -12.40 -17.33
N ARG A 230 -22.75 -12.18 -16.67
CA ARG A 230 -21.46 -11.86 -17.30
C ARG A 230 -20.56 -13.08 -17.49
N TYR A 231 -20.95 -14.25 -16.95
CA TYR A 231 -20.20 -15.48 -17.12
C TYR A 231 -20.28 -15.97 -18.56
N GLY A 232 -19.13 -16.28 -19.15
CA GLY A 232 -19.06 -16.79 -20.53
C GLY A 232 -19.41 -15.77 -21.61
N THR A 233 -19.52 -14.48 -21.31
CA THR A 233 -19.72 -13.43 -22.30
C THR A 233 -18.52 -13.42 -23.25
N GLN A 234 -18.79 -13.57 -24.57
CA GLN A 234 -17.77 -13.45 -25.59
C GLN A 234 -17.44 -11.97 -25.80
N ILE A 235 -16.15 -11.66 -25.78
CA ILE A 235 -15.63 -10.32 -26.11
C ILE A 235 -15.40 -10.29 -27.61
N GLU A 236 -15.93 -9.29 -28.30
CA GLU A 236 -15.67 -9.10 -29.73
C GLU A 236 -14.18 -8.89 -29.98
N GLN A 237 -13.66 -9.52 -31.05
CA GLN A 237 -12.23 -9.49 -31.35
C GLN A 237 -11.70 -8.07 -31.59
N SER A 238 -12.54 -7.17 -32.07
CA SER A 238 -12.24 -5.73 -32.24
C SER A 238 -12.02 -4.97 -30.92
N GLU A 239 -12.56 -5.49 -29.82
CA GLU A 239 -12.43 -4.90 -28.48
C GLU A 239 -11.42 -5.64 -27.59
N ALA A 240 -10.93 -6.82 -28.05
CA ALA A 240 -10.09 -7.69 -27.23
C ALA A 240 -8.83 -6.99 -26.67
N ASP A 241 -8.27 -6.04 -27.40
CA ASP A 241 -7.06 -5.30 -26.98
C ASP A 241 -7.34 -4.26 -25.86
N MET A 242 -8.63 -3.97 -25.61
CA MET A 242 -9.02 -3.06 -24.51
C MET A 242 -9.27 -3.78 -23.18
N TYR A 243 -9.22 -5.11 -23.16
CA TYR A 243 -9.48 -5.93 -21.98
C TYR A 243 -8.19 -6.49 -21.39
N ILE A 244 -8.11 -6.49 -20.06
CA ILE A 244 -7.07 -7.18 -19.32
C ILE A 244 -7.68 -8.35 -18.58
N THR A 245 -6.94 -9.46 -18.50
CA THR A 245 -7.35 -10.64 -17.75
C THR A 245 -6.80 -10.56 -16.33
N LEU A 246 -7.69 -10.68 -15.34
CA LEU A 246 -7.31 -10.80 -13.94
C LEU A 246 -7.37 -12.27 -13.53
N ALA A 247 -6.32 -12.77 -12.93
CA ALA A 247 -6.23 -14.15 -12.43
C ALA A 247 -5.71 -14.15 -10.99
N THR A 248 -6.15 -15.15 -10.22
CA THR A 248 -5.74 -15.33 -8.82
C THR A 248 -4.43 -16.11 -8.67
N ARG A 249 -3.97 -16.77 -9.72
CA ARG A 249 -2.77 -17.62 -9.73
C ARG A 249 -1.77 -17.12 -10.76
N ARG A 250 -0.49 -17.09 -10.37
CA ARG A 250 0.59 -16.60 -11.22
C ARG A 250 0.80 -17.48 -12.46
N ASP A 251 0.74 -18.79 -12.30
CA ASP A 251 0.86 -19.73 -13.42
C ASP A 251 -0.17 -19.48 -14.56
N ASN A 252 -1.41 -19.13 -14.18
CA ASN A 252 -2.42 -18.72 -15.15
C ASN A 252 -2.08 -17.41 -15.86
N VAL A 253 -1.52 -16.44 -15.10
CA VAL A 253 -1.09 -15.15 -15.67
C VAL A 253 0.04 -15.39 -16.67
N ASP A 254 1.05 -16.15 -16.27
CA ASP A 254 2.21 -16.47 -17.12
C ASP A 254 1.75 -17.17 -18.41
N TYR A 255 0.91 -18.21 -18.30
CA TYR A 255 0.34 -18.90 -19.46
C TYR A 255 -0.41 -17.96 -20.44
N ILE A 256 -1.25 -17.06 -19.91
CA ILE A 256 -2.01 -16.12 -20.74
C ILE A 256 -1.07 -15.12 -21.41
N ASN A 257 -0.08 -14.61 -20.67
CA ASN A 257 0.90 -13.66 -21.21
C ASN A 257 1.77 -14.29 -22.29
N ASP A 258 2.28 -15.50 -22.07
CA ASP A 258 3.09 -16.23 -23.06
C ASP A 258 2.31 -16.49 -24.35
N LYS A 259 1.03 -16.91 -24.21
CA LYS A 259 0.15 -17.08 -25.34
C LYS A 259 -0.04 -15.78 -26.11
N LYS A 260 -0.31 -14.67 -25.43
CA LYS A 260 -0.49 -13.36 -26.05
C LYS A 260 0.80 -12.83 -26.69
N LEU A 261 1.93 -13.07 -26.08
CA LEU A 261 3.24 -12.72 -26.63
C LEU A 261 3.51 -13.49 -27.94
N ALA A 262 3.19 -14.79 -27.98
CA ALA A 262 3.36 -15.61 -29.17
C ALA A 262 2.40 -15.21 -30.32
N GLU A 263 1.28 -14.55 -30.02
CA GLU A 263 0.33 -14.03 -31.02
C GLU A 263 0.81 -12.70 -31.65
N LEU A 264 1.83 -12.02 -31.10
CA LEU A 264 2.35 -10.78 -31.66
C LEU A 264 3.09 -11.02 -32.98
N PRO A 265 2.91 -10.13 -33.98
CA PRO A 265 3.63 -10.27 -35.22
C PRO A 265 5.12 -9.87 -35.05
N GLY A 266 6.01 -10.63 -35.65
CA GLY A 266 7.45 -10.36 -35.64
C GLY A 266 8.27 -11.41 -34.88
N ASP A 267 9.59 -11.37 -35.07
CA ASP A 267 10.50 -12.30 -34.40
C ASP A 267 10.83 -11.77 -32.99
N PRO A 268 10.92 -12.65 -31.99
CA PRO A 268 11.26 -12.28 -30.63
C PRO A 268 12.71 -11.75 -30.57
N VAL A 269 12.92 -10.63 -29.85
CA VAL A 269 14.24 -10.10 -29.59
C VAL A 269 14.62 -10.39 -28.13
N THR A 270 15.72 -11.11 -27.93
CA THR A 270 16.22 -11.47 -26.61
C THR A 270 17.26 -10.45 -26.15
N PHE A 271 17.05 -9.86 -24.98
CA PHE A 271 18.03 -8.99 -24.33
C PHE A 271 18.64 -9.73 -23.14
N TYR A 272 19.98 -9.81 -23.11
CA TYR A 272 20.70 -10.44 -22.00
C TYR A 272 21.06 -9.38 -20.97
N GLY A 273 20.74 -9.67 -19.70
CA GLY A 273 21.13 -8.84 -18.56
C GLY A 273 22.37 -9.41 -17.86
N GLU A 274 23.21 -8.54 -17.31
CA GLU A 274 24.32 -8.95 -16.44
C GLU A 274 23.94 -8.75 -14.98
N ILE A 275 24.21 -9.75 -14.14
CA ILE A 275 23.99 -9.69 -12.70
C ILE A 275 25.29 -9.22 -12.06
N MET A 276 25.25 -8.10 -11.33
CA MET A 276 26.38 -7.63 -10.53
C MET A 276 26.11 -7.82 -9.04
N GLY A 277 27.00 -8.55 -8.36
CA GLY A 277 26.87 -8.86 -6.93
C GLY A 277 25.96 -10.05 -6.62
N ASP A 278 25.65 -10.25 -5.35
CA ASP A 278 24.80 -11.35 -4.87
C ASP A 278 23.33 -10.97 -5.07
N PHE A 279 22.74 -11.45 -6.17
CA PHE A 279 21.31 -11.27 -6.46
C PHE A 279 20.63 -12.65 -6.51
N PRO A 280 19.57 -12.87 -5.69
CA PRO A 280 18.88 -14.17 -5.68
C PRO A 280 18.21 -14.46 -7.03
N GLU A 281 18.42 -15.65 -7.59
CA GLU A 281 17.78 -16.07 -8.85
C GLU A 281 16.25 -15.93 -8.81
N SER A 282 15.64 -16.23 -7.66
CA SER A 282 14.18 -16.07 -7.46
C SER A 282 13.67 -14.63 -7.56
N SER A 283 14.56 -13.66 -7.59
CA SER A 283 14.25 -12.22 -7.69
C SER A 283 14.58 -11.62 -9.06
N LEU A 284 14.99 -12.45 -10.02
CA LEU A 284 15.24 -12.01 -11.38
C LEU A 284 13.94 -11.48 -12.01
N PRO A 285 13.98 -10.32 -12.71
CA PRO A 285 12.79 -9.72 -13.32
C PRO A 285 12.30 -10.46 -14.56
N THR A 286 13.11 -11.36 -15.09
CA THR A 286 12.81 -12.14 -16.28
C THR A 286 12.82 -13.63 -15.95
N ALA A 287 11.96 -14.40 -16.61
CA ALA A 287 12.10 -15.83 -16.60
C ALA A 287 13.50 -16.18 -17.15
N ALA A 288 14.24 -16.99 -16.41
CA ALA A 288 15.37 -17.68 -16.99
C ALA A 288 14.82 -18.51 -18.15
N GLY A 289 15.28 -18.24 -19.35
CA GLY A 289 14.90 -18.97 -20.55
C GLY A 289 15.30 -20.43 -20.49
#